data_b632d3c14e95771a79f9b482fde63358
#
_entry.id   b632d3c14e95771a79f9b482fde63358
#
_cell.length_a   1.000
_cell.length_b   1.000
_cell.length_c   1.000
_cell.angle_alpha   90.00
_cell.angle_beta   90.00
_cell.angle_gamma   90.00
#
_symmetry.space_group_name_H-M   'P 1'
#
loop_
_entity.id
_entity.type
_entity.pdbx_description
1 polymer ?
#
loop_
_entity_poly.entity_id
_entity_poly.type
_entity_poly.pdbx_seq_one_letter_code
_entity_poly.pdbx_strand_id
1 'polypeptide(L)' 'MSEDLKHTPEILSAKDLQEMGFSRSMSYALFNREDIPVIHIGKRKFIRREKFLEWLAEQERTEE' A
#
# COMPACT_ATOMS: atom_id res chain seq x y z
N MET A 1 -20.81 3.27 13.09
CA MET A 1 -20.40 3.18 13.02
C MET A 1 -19.56 2.78 12.81
N SER A 2 -19.05 2.58 12.98
CA SER A 2 -18.18 2.20 12.93
C SER A 2 -17.64 1.88 11.89
N GLU A 3 -17.74 1.55 11.35
CA GLU A 3 -17.29 1.20 10.36
C GLU A 3 -16.40 1.94 9.84
N ASP A 4 -16.30 2.71 9.99
CA ASP A 4 -15.51 3.51 9.44
C ASP A 4 -14.27 3.30 9.88
N LEU A 5 -14.13 2.88 10.87
CA LEU A 5 -12.98 2.76 11.30
C LEU A 5 -12.35 1.89 10.62
N LYS A 6 -12.78 1.07 10.33
CA LYS A 6 -12.18 0.26 9.73
C LYS A 6 -12.01 0.52 8.44
N HIS A 7 -12.36 1.43 7.95
CA HIS A 7 -12.24 1.45 6.66
C HIS A 7 -10.97 1.93 6.20
N THR A 8 -10.29 1.28 5.32
CA THR A 8 -9.07 1.65 4.74
C THR A 8 -9.34 2.56 3.60
N PRO A 9 -8.54 3.58 3.38
CA PRO A 9 -8.76 4.44 2.24
C PRO A 9 -8.53 3.70 0.96
N GLU A 10 -9.16 4.16 -0.10
CA GLU A 10 -9.01 3.53 -1.36
C GLU A 10 -7.67 3.81 -1.96
N ILE A 11 -7.00 4.87 -1.56
CA ILE A 11 -5.67 5.21 -2.03
C ILE A 11 -4.78 5.30 -0.81
N LEU A 12 -3.68 4.58 -0.84
CA LEU A 12 -2.81 4.47 0.31
C LEU A 12 -1.56 5.32 0.15
N SER A 13 -1.20 6.04 1.19
CA SER A 13 0.05 6.78 1.23
C SER A 13 1.04 5.99 2.07
N ALA A 14 2.27 6.47 2.15
CA ALA A 14 3.27 5.80 2.96
C ALA A 14 2.84 5.75 4.42
N LYS A 15 2.17 6.81 4.88
CA LYS A 15 1.71 6.84 6.24
C LYS A 15 0.66 5.74 6.47
N ASP A 16 -0.20 5.52 5.48
CA ASP A 16 -1.21 4.49 5.61
C ASP A 16 -0.57 3.13 5.72
N LEU A 17 0.50 2.89 4.97
CA LEU A 17 1.18 1.62 5.05
C LEU A 17 1.82 1.43 6.43
N GLN A 18 2.35 2.50 7.00
CA GLN A 18 2.93 2.38 8.32
C GLN A 18 1.87 2.05 9.35
N GLU A 19 0.68 2.59 9.19
CA GLU A 19 -0.40 2.28 10.09
C GLU A 19 -0.89 0.85 9.93
N MET A 20 -0.65 0.28 8.78
CA MET A 20 -1.01 -1.10 8.54
C MET A 20 0.03 -2.07 9.11
N GLY A 21 1.12 -1.55 9.61
CA GLY A 21 2.13 -2.42 10.23
C GLY A 21 3.46 -2.47 9.54
N PHE A 22 3.62 -1.77 8.41
CA PHE A 22 4.89 -1.79 7.72
C PHE A 22 5.83 -0.77 8.33
N SER A 23 7.11 -1.07 8.35
CA SER A 23 8.07 -0.13 8.86
C SER A 23 8.17 1.06 7.93
N ARG A 24 8.77 2.13 8.41
CA ARG A 24 8.92 3.32 7.60
C ARG A 24 9.76 3.02 6.36
N SER A 25 10.87 2.34 6.55
CA SER A 25 11.73 1.99 5.44
C SER A 25 11.00 1.14 4.43
N MET A 26 10.28 0.14 4.91
CA MET A 26 9.57 -0.74 4.01
C MET A 26 8.48 0.01 3.27
N SER A 27 7.79 0.92 3.95
CA SER A 27 6.73 1.67 3.31
C SER A 27 7.27 2.49 2.15
N TYR A 28 8.41 3.15 2.35
CA TYR A 28 8.97 3.92 1.26
C TYR A 28 9.54 3.04 0.16
N ALA A 29 10.09 1.89 0.53
CA ALA A 29 10.62 0.98 -0.46
C ALA A 29 9.53 0.46 -1.38
N LEU A 30 8.34 0.24 -0.83
CA LEU A 30 7.23 -0.26 -1.64
C LEU A 30 6.84 0.74 -2.72
N PHE A 31 6.98 2.03 -2.45
CA PHE A 31 6.63 3.03 -3.45
C PHE A 31 7.69 3.16 -4.53
N ASN A 32 8.83 2.52 -4.36
CA ASN A 32 9.87 2.53 -5.38
C ASN A 32 9.92 1.26 -6.19
N ARG A 33 9.00 0.33 -5.94
CA ARG A 33 8.99 -0.90 -6.70
C ARG A 33 8.33 -0.67 -8.04
N GLU A 34 8.76 -1.43 -9.02
CA GLU A 34 8.18 -1.28 -10.33
C GLU A 34 7.04 -2.25 -10.55
N ASP A 35 6.91 -3.24 -9.69
CA ASP A 35 5.85 -4.22 -9.87
C ASP A 35 4.55 -3.80 -9.17
N ILE A 36 4.53 -2.66 -8.52
CA ILE A 36 3.33 -2.14 -7.91
C ILE A 36 2.98 -0.85 -8.62
N PRO A 37 1.76 -0.73 -9.13
CA PRO A 37 1.38 0.50 -9.81
C PRO A 37 1.28 1.64 -8.81
N VAL A 38 2.11 2.64 -8.96
CA VAL A 38 2.16 3.77 -8.06
C VAL A 38 1.58 4.98 -8.76
N ILE A 39 0.74 5.72 -8.06
CA ILE A 39 0.13 6.91 -8.60
C ILE A 39 0.94 8.11 -8.14
N HIS A 40 1.33 8.96 -9.07
CA HIS A 40 2.09 10.14 -8.75
C HIS A 40 1.19 11.37 -8.86
N ILE A 41 1.04 12.10 -7.77
CA ILE A 41 0.25 13.31 -7.78
C ILE A 41 1.12 14.39 -7.17
N GLY A 42 1.56 15.30 -7.99
CA GLY A 42 2.48 16.33 -7.53
C GLY A 42 3.74 15.67 -7.02
N LYS A 43 4.12 15.95 -5.82
CA LYS A 43 5.31 15.34 -5.24
C LYS A 43 4.98 14.16 -4.38
N ARG A 44 3.74 13.73 -4.37
CA ARG A 44 3.33 12.65 -3.49
C ARG A 44 3.07 11.38 -4.30
N LYS A 45 3.22 10.27 -3.66
CA LYS A 45 3.00 8.98 -4.29
C LYS A 45 1.94 8.22 -3.53
N PHE A 46 1.10 7.52 -4.25
CA PHE A 46 0.03 6.75 -3.65
C PHE A 46 -0.09 5.41 -4.37
N ILE A 47 -0.70 4.45 -3.71
CA ILE A 47 -0.96 3.14 -4.30
C ILE A 47 -2.43 2.84 -4.08
N ARG A 48 -3.12 2.38 -5.09
CA ARG A 48 -4.51 2.01 -4.91
C ARG A 48 -4.56 0.80 -4.01
N ARG A 49 -5.46 0.83 -3.03
CA ARG A 49 -5.56 -0.27 -2.08
C ARG A 49 -5.77 -1.60 -2.79
N GLU A 50 -6.64 -1.61 -3.79
CA GLU A 50 -6.94 -2.81 -4.51
C GLU A 50 -5.71 -3.40 -5.16
N LYS A 51 -4.89 -2.55 -5.76
CA LYS A 51 -3.69 -3.03 -6.42
C LYS A 51 -2.65 -3.50 -5.40
N PHE A 52 -2.59 -2.82 -4.29
CA PHE A 52 -1.66 -3.21 -3.24
C PHE A 52 -2.02 -4.60 -2.70
N LEU A 53 -3.31 -4.84 -2.50
CA LEU A 53 -3.74 -6.12 -1.98
C LEU A 53 -3.50 -7.24 -2.98
N GLU A 54 -3.64 -6.95 -4.27
CA GLU A 54 -3.35 -7.94 -5.30
C GLU A 54 -1.87 -8.30 -5.26
N TRP A 55 -1.02 -7.29 -5.08
CA TRP A 55 0.40 -7.53 -5.02
C TRP A 55 0.75 -8.38 -3.80
N LEU A 56 0.12 -8.10 -2.66
CA LEU A 56 0.37 -8.88 -1.46
C LEU A 56 -0.03 -10.34 -1.68
N ALA A 57 -1.14 -10.56 -2.33
CA ALA A 57 -1.60 -11.91 -2.58
C ALA A 57 -0.62 -12.66 -3.47
N GLU A 58 0.01 -11.96 -4.41
CA GLU A 58 1.01 -12.56 -5.24
C GLU A 58 2.22 -12.99 -4.43
N GLN A 59 2.60 -12.17 -3.46
CA GLN A 59 3.75 -12.52 -2.63
C GLN A 59 3.47 -13.77 -1.81
N GLU A 60 2.26 -13.92 -1.36
CA GLU A 60 1.93 -15.10 -0.60
C GLU A 60 1.99 -16.33 -1.44
N ARG A 61 1.64 -16.21 -2.71
CA ARG A 61 1.65 -17.38 -3.54
C ARG A 61 3.01 -17.81 -3.92
N THR A 62 3.91 -16.87 -4.06
CA THR A 62 5.23 -17.28 -4.49
C THR A 62 6.05 -17.75 -3.38
N GLU A 63 5.63 -17.81 -2.17
CA GLU A 63 6.37 -18.22 -1.18
C GLU A 63 6.61 -19.53 -1.18
N GLU A 64 6.75 -20.33 -1.31
CA GLU A 64 6.99 -21.60 -1.38
C GLU A 64 7.75 -22.05 -1.19
#